data_cd0a18d14c2d1f5aac1ae26279918a6f
#
_entry.id   cd0a18d14c2d1f5aac1ae26279918a6f
#
_cell.length_a   1.000
_cell.length_b   1.000
_cell.length_c   1.000
_cell.angle_alpha   90.00
_cell.angle_beta   90.00
_cell.angle_gamma   90.00
#
_symmetry.space_group_name_H-M   'P 1'
#
loop_
_entity.id
_entity.type
_entity.pdbx_description
1 polymer ?
#
loop_
_entity_poly.entity_id
_entity_poly.type
_entity_poly.pdbx_seq_one_letter_code
_entity_poly.pdbx_strand_id
1 'polypeptide(L)' 'MRIAIVDDLETERAQLKTRLARQLRLCGAEAELLEFESGESFLAAEKEQRFTAAFLD' A
#
# COMPACT_ATOMS: atom_id res chain seq x y z
N MET A 1 6.97 0.03 9.60
CA MET A 1 5.59 -0.35 9.22
C MET A 1 5.52 -0.50 7.71
N ARG A 2 4.86 -1.53 7.25
CA ARG A 2 4.74 -1.78 5.82
C ARG A 2 3.26 -1.86 5.46
N ILE A 3 2.85 -1.07 4.46
CA ILE A 3 1.46 -0.96 4.05
C ILE A 3 1.34 -1.26 2.57
N ALA A 4 0.43 -2.15 2.21
CA ALA A 4 0.17 -2.49 0.82
C ALA A 4 -1.01 -1.70 0.29
N ILE A 5 -0.91 -1.28 -0.96
CA ILE A 5 -1.99 -0.60 -1.67
C ILE A 5 -2.30 -1.45 -2.89
N VAL A 6 -3.49 -2.05 -2.90
CA VAL A 6 -3.87 -3.01 -3.94
C VAL A 6 -5.05 -2.45 -4.73
N ASP A 7 -4.82 -2.18 -6.00
CA ASP A 7 -5.86 -1.65 -6.89
C ASP A 7 -5.42 -1.94 -8.32
N ASP A 8 -6.34 -2.45 -9.13
CA ASP A 8 -6.04 -2.77 -10.53
C ASP A 8 -5.95 -1.53 -11.41
N LEU A 9 -6.46 -0.39 -10.94
CA LEU A 9 -6.39 0.87 -11.67
C LEU A 9 -5.19 1.68 -11.20
N GLU A 10 -4.22 1.85 -12.09
CA GLU A 10 -2.98 2.53 -11.75
C GLU A 10 -3.19 3.95 -11.23
N THR A 11 -4.09 4.71 -11.86
CA THR A 11 -4.37 6.08 -11.46
C THR A 11 -4.94 6.14 -10.05
N GLU A 12 -5.91 5.25 -9.75
CA GLU A 12 -6.52 5.19 -8.43
C GLU A 12 -5.50 4.79 -7.38
N ARG A 13 -4.67 3.81 -7.71
CA ARG A 13 -3.63 3.31 -6.81
C ARG A 13 -2.63 4.42 -6.48
N ALA A 14 -2.20 5.17 -7.49
CA ALA A 14 -1.25 6.26 -7.30
C ALA A 14 -1.84 7.38 -6.43
N GLN A 15 -3.12 7.70 -6.63
CA GLN A 15 -3.80 8.72 -5.82
C GLN A 15 -3.90 8.29 -4.36
N LEU A 16 -4.24 7.05 -4.12
CA LEU A 16 -4.35 6.53 -2.75
C LEU A 16 -2.99 6.56 -2.06
N LYS A 17 -1.94 6.14 -2.78
CA LYS A 17 -0.59 6.17 -2.24
C LYS A 17 -0.19 7.59 -1.83
N THR A 18 -0.48 8.57 -2.69
CA THR A 18 -0.15 9.97 -2.40
C THR A 18 -0.87 10.47 -1.15
N ARG A 19 -2.16 10.13 -1.02
CA ARG A 19 -2.95 10.53 0.14
C ARG A 19 -2.42 9.89 1.42
N LEU A 20 -2.10 8.62 1.38
CA LEU A 20 -1.58 7.92 2.55
C LEU A 20 -0.22 8.46 2.96
N ALA A 21 0.66 8.70 2.00
CA ALA A 21 1.98 9.26 2.28
C ALA A 21 1.87 10.61 2.99
N ARG A 22 0.92 11.43 2.54
CA ARG A 22 0.69 12.74 3.14
C ARG A 22 0.18 12.60 4.58
N GLN A 23 -0.79 11.72 4.81
CA GLN A 23 -1.34 11.51 6.14
C GLN A 23 -0.29 10.98 7.11
N LEU A 24 0.53 10.05 6.65
CA LEU A 24 1.60 9.49 7.48
C LEU A 24 2.59 10.57 7.90
N ARG A 25 2.96 11.45 6.97
CA ARG A 25 3.85 12.57 7.29
C ARG A 25 3.25 13.50 8.32
N LEU A 26 1.96 13.81 8.17
CA LEU A 26 1.26 14.70 9.10
C LEU A 26 1.16 14.11 10.49
N CYS A 27 1.08 12.80 10.58
CA CYS A 27 1.03 12.09 11.87
C CYS A 27 2.41 11.80 12.44
N GLY A 28 3.46 12.08 11.69
CA GLY A 28 4.82 11.75 12.12
C GLY A 28 5.15 10.27 12.08
N ALA A 29 4.36 9.50 11.34
CA ALA A 29 4.57 8.07 11.20
C ALA A 29 5.44 7.76 9.99
N GLU A 30 6.28 6.73 10.10
CA GLU A 30 7.08 6.25 9.01
C GLU A 30 6.55 4.91 8.54
N ALA A 31 6.36 4.78 7.22
CA ALA A 31 5.88 3.55 6.63
C ALA A 31 6.42 3.38 5.23
N GLU A 32 6.60 2.13 4.86
CA GLU A 32 6.95 1.75 3.49
C GLU A 32 5.64 1.44 2.78
N LEU A 33 5.38 2.12 1.68
CA LEU A 33 4.16 1.93 0.90
C LEU A 33 4.49 1.17 -0.37
N LEU A 34 3.86 0.00 -0.54
CA LEU A 34 4.08 -0.84 -1.71
C LEU A 34 2.78 -0.98 -2.49
N GLU A 35 2.89 -0.86 -3.81
CA GLU A 35 1.75 -0.92 -4.72
C GLU A 35 1.66 -2.28 -5.38
N PHE A 36 0.45 -2.79 -5.50
CA PHE A 36 0.16 -4.05 -6.17
C PHE A 36 -1.05 -3.87 -7.08
N GLU A 37 -0.98 -4.42 -8.27
CA GLU A 37 -2.08 -4.31 -9.22
C GLU A 37 -3.18 -5.35 -9.00
N SER A 38 -2.90 -6.36 -8.18
CA SER A 38 -3.87 -7.43 -7.93
C SER A 38 -3.68 -8.02 -6.53
N GLY A 39 -4.73 -8.66 -6.04
CA GLY A 39 -4.65 -9.39 -4.78
C GLY A 39 -3.67 -10.55 -4.85
N GLU A 40 -3.53 -11.16 -6.02
CA GLU A 40 -2.59 -12.25 -6.21
C GLU A 40 -1.14 -11.79 -6.05
N SER A 41 -0.81 -10.64 -6.63
CA SER A 41 0.52 -10.04 -6.48
C SER A 41 0.81 -9.72 -5.02
N PHE A 42 -0.18 -9.18 -4.32
CA PHE A 42 -0.05 -8.87 -2.91
C PHE A 42 0.17 -10.12 -2.08
N LEU A 43 -0.62 -11.16 -2.31
CA LEU A 43 -0.49 -12.40 -1.55
C LEU A 43 0.87 -13.06 -1.76
N ALA A 44 1.39 -12.99 -2.97
CA ALA A 44 2.72 -13.52 -3.25
C ALA A 44 3.79 -12.76 -2.45
N ALA A 45 3.67 -11.44 -2.37
CA ALA A 45 4.61 -10.62 -1.60
C ALA A 45 4.47 -10.86 -0.10
N GLU A 46 3.24 -11.08 0.37
CA GLU A 46 2.96 -11.33 1.79
C GLU A 46 3.68 -12.57 2.32
N LYS A 47 3.93 -13.55 1.46
CA LYS A 47 4.65 -14.76 1.86
C LYS A 47 6.08 -14.47 2.25
N GLU A 48 6.68 -13.46 1.65
CA GLU A 48 8.08 -13.10 1.91
C GLU A 48 8.23 -11.93 2.85
N GLN A 49 7.25 -11.02 2.84
CA GLN A 49 7.28 -9.81 3.63
C GLN A 49 5.96 -9.66 4.36
N ARG A 50 6.04 -9.36 5.64
CA ARG A 50 4.83 -9.13 6.42
C ARG A 50 4.35 -7.69 6.25
N PHE A 51 3.06 -7.52 6.11
CA PHE A 51 2.44 -6.20 5.99
C PHE A 51 1.63 -5.90 7.24
N THR A 52 1.72 -4.65 7.69
CA THR A 52 0.96 -4.18 8.84
C THR A 52 -0.50 -3.96 8.45
N ALA A 53 -0.73 -3.47 7.25
CA ALA A 53 -2.06 -3.19 6.74
C ALA A 53 -2.09 -3.28 5.23
N ALA A 54 -3.27 -3.49 4.67
CA ALA A 54 -3.47 -3.50 3.23
C ALA A 54 -4.75 -2.75 2.90
N PHE A 55 -4.68 -1.89 1.89
CA PHE A 55 -5.84 -1.20 1.36
C PHE A 55 -6.22 -1.85 0.05
N LEU A 56 -7.39 -2.47 0.03
CA LEU A 56 -7.88 -3.23 -1.12
C LEU A 56 -9.07 -2.51 -1.73
N ASP A 57 -9.08 -2.43 -3.04
CA ASP A 57 -10.22 -1.86 -3.75
C ASP A 57 -10.75 -2.85 -4.78
#